data_a22ce1e7f38d248f38f5f8d285ffb01b
#
_entry.id   a22ce1e7f38d248f38f5f8d285ffb01b
#
_cell.length_a   1.000
_cell.length_b   1.000
_cell.length_c   1.000
_cell.angle_alpha   90.00
_cell.angle_beta   90.00
_cell.angle_gamma   90.00
#
_symmetry.space_group_name_H-M   'P 1'
#
loop_
_entity.id
_entity.type
_entity.pdbx_description
1 polymer ?
#
loop_
_entity_poly.entity_id
_entity_poly.type
_entity_poly.pdbx_seq_one_letter_code
_entity_poly.pdbx_strand_id
1 'polypeptide(L)'
;MKVTLKEGIQNYIEDNYYHYRNDILLADGFEEAFIGVSRTKGSAPRATYDEAKCIDILMKRDGMNLKEAVEYFDFNCLEAYVGDFTPSFIFPFDKEYDCLSVSEGDLGENDYQG
;
A
#
# COMPACT_ATOMS: atom_id res chain seq x y z
N MET A 1 21.65 -16.36 12.05
CA MET A 1 20.26 -16.24 12.48
C MET A 1 19.45 -15.44 11.47
N LYS A 2 18.26 -15.93 11.15
CA LYS A 2 17.41 -15.23 10.22
C LYS A 2 16.63 -14.13 10.90
N VAL A 3 16.49 -13.00 10.22
CA VAL A 3 15.57 -11.98 10.70
C VAL A 3 14.22 -12.20 10.01
N THR A 4 13.16 -11.82 10.68
CA THR A 4 11.83 -11.87 10.08
C THR A 4 11.71 -10.76 9.05
N LEU A 5 10.69 -10.87 8.19
CA LEU A 5 10.46 -9.81 7.23
C LEU A 5 10.16 -8.49 7.92
N LYS A 6 9.42 -8.54 9.01
CA LYS A 6 9.12 -7.33 9.78
C LYS A 6 10.40 -6.68 10.29
N GLU A 7 11.32 -7.49 10.82
CA GLU A 7 12.60 -6.96 11.28
C GLU A 7 13.41 -6.40 10.13
N GLY A 8 13.36 -7.05 8.99
CA GLY A 8 14.04 -6.55 7.80
C GLY A 8 13.53 -5.20 7.37
N ILE A 9 12.21 -5.01 7.41
CA ILE A 9 11.62 -3.72 7.08
C ILE A 9 12.07 -2.66 8.08
N GLN A 10 12.08 -2.99 9.36
CA GLN A 10 12.52 -2.06 10.38
C GLN A 10 13.99 -1.68 10.20
N ASN A 11 14.82 -2.66 9.86
CA ASN A 11 16.24 -2.39 9.59
C ASN A 11 16.41 -1.48 8.38
N TYR A 12 15.62 -1.71 7.33
CA TYR A 12 15.66 -0.87 6.14
C TYR A 12 15.32 0.58 6.49
N ILE A 13 14.30 0.77 7.29
CA ILE A 13 13.89 2.12 7.69
C ILE A 13 14.97 2.75 8.56
N GLU A 14 15.52 2.00 9.48
CA GLU A 14 16.56 2.53 10.35
C GLU A 14 17.80 2.93 9.57
N ASP A 15 18.17 2.12 8.57
CA ASP A 15 19.37 2.39 7.78
C ASP A 15 19.19 3.57 6.84
N ASN A 16 17.99 3.78 6.31
CA ASN A 16 17.77 4.76 5.27
C ASN A 16 17.00 5.99 5.73
N TYR A 17 16.26 5.88 6.82
CA TYR A 17 15.43 6.96 7.34
C TYR A 17 15.58 7.10 8.84
N TYR A 18 16.84 7.15 9.27
CA TYR A 18 17.16 7.10 10.69
C TYR A 18 16.42 8.16 11.51
N HIS A 19 16.31 9.38 10.98
CA HIS A 19 15.66 10.47 11.72
C HIS A 19 14.16 10.21 11.93
N TYR A 20 13.57 9.35 11.12
CA TYR A 20 12.15 9.05 11.19
C TYR A 20 11.88 7.63 11.66
N ARG A 21 12.89 6.94 12.17
CA ARG A 21 12.77 5.50 12.45
C ARG A 21 11.68 5.17 13.48
N ASN A 22 11.38 6.13 14.36
CA ASN A 22 10.35 5.90 15.37
C ASN A 22 9.02 6.52 14.98
N ASP A 23 8.97 7.21 13.85
CA ASP A 23 7.77 7.94 13.44
C ASP A 23 7.02 7.25 12.31
N ILE A 24 7.75 6.62 11.39
CA ILE A 24 7.11 5.98 10.24
C ILE A 24 6.29 4.80 10.73
N LEU A 25 4.99 4.84 10.44
CA LEU A 25 4.08 3.80 10.88
C LEU A 25 4.02 2.67 9.87
N LEU A 26 3.96 1.46 10.38
CA LEU A 26 3.91 0.27 9.54
C LEU A 26 2.54 -0.37 9.65
N ALA A 27 2.09 -1.01 8.57
CA ALA A 27 0.82 -1.70 8.56
C ALA A 27 1.07 -3.16 8.97
N ASP A 28 0.83 -3.46 10.23
CA ASP A 28 1.06 -4.80 10.75
C ASP A 28 0.19 -5.82 10.03
N GLY A 29 0.80 -6.93 9.67
CA GLY A 29 0.09 -7.99 8.98
C GLY A 29 0.18 -7.90 7.47
N PHE A 30 0.72 -6.81 6.94
CA PHE A 30 0.87 -6.63 5.50
C PHE A 30 2.33 -6.53 5.07
N GLU A 31 3.22 -7.12 5.85
CA GLU A 31 4.65 -7.01 5.57
C GLU A 31 5.01 -7.48 4.17
N GLU A 32 4.34 -8.53 3.69
CA GLU A 32 4.65 -9.06 2.37
C GLU A 32 4.24 -8.14 1.24
N ALA A 33 3.42 -7.15 1.53
CA ALA A 33 3.02 -6.17 0.54
C ALA A 33 3.89 -4.92 0.58
N PHE A 34 4.84 -4.83 1.50
CA PHE A 34 5.68 -3.65 1.65
C PHE A 34 6.55 -3.44 0.42
N ILE A 35 6.56 -2.22 -0.10
CA ILE A 35 7.35 -1.85 -1.27
C ILE A 35 8.56 -1.02 -0.89
N GLY A 36 8.39 -0.09 0.02
CA GLY A 36 9.45 0.84 0.39
C GLY A 36 8.87 2.06 1.05
N VAL A 37 9.58 3.16 0.99
CA VAL A 37 9.14 4.43 1.58
C VAL A 37 8.89 5.42 0.47
N SER A 38 7.70 5.99 0.44
CA SER A 38 7.38 7.01 -0.56
C SER A 38 7.73 8.38 -0.01
N ARG A 39 8.15 9.25 -0.91
CA ARG A 39 8.57 10.60 -0.56
C ARG A 39 7.92 11.60 -1.49
N THR A 40 7.35 12.63 -0.90
CA THR A 40 6.75 13.73 -1.65
C THR A 40 7.24 15.02 -1.01
N LYS A 41 7.66 15.95 -1.83
CA LYS A 41 8.17 17.21 -1.31
C LYS A 41 7.09 17.85 -0.42
N GLY A 42 7.51 18.27 0.76
CA GLY A 42 6.58 18.90 1.70
C GLY A 42 5.78 17.95 2.53
N SER A 43 5.99 16.63 2.36
CA SER A 43 5.27 15.63 3.14
C SER A 43 6.24 14.74 3.88
N ALA A 44 5.76 14.10 4.95
CA ALA A 44 6.56 13.15 5.70
C ALA A 44 6.77 11.88 4.87
N PRO A 45 7.89 11.18 5.07
CA PRO A 45 8.08 9.89 4.41
C PRO A 45 7.08 8.87 4.96
N ARG A 46 6.56 8.01 4.10
CA ARG A 46 5.54 7.04 4.48
C ARG A 46 5.90 5.66 4.00
N ALA A 47 5.70 4.67 4.88
CA ALA A 47 5.80 3.28 4.46
C ALA A 47 4.74 3.02 3.40
N THR A 48 5.13 2.36 2.31
CA THR A 48 4.25 2.22 1.15
C THR A 48 4.09 0.76 0.81
N TYR A 49 2.86 0.38 0.53
CA TYR A 49 2.47 -1.00 0.32
C TYR A 49 1.76 -1.16 -1.01
N ASP A 50 1.87 -2.36 -1.58
CA ASP A 50 1.17 -2.75 -2.80
C ASP A 50 -0.26 -3.11 -2.43
N GLU A 51 -1.22 -2.31 -2.87
CA GLU A 51 -2.62 -2.51 -2.52
C GLU A 51 -3.14 -3.86 -2.99
N ALA A 52 -2.76 -4.27 -4.20
CA ALA A 52 -3.23 -5.56 -4.72
C ALA A 52 -2.75 -6.71 -3.86
N LYS A 53 -1.52 -6.63 -3.36
CA LYS A 53 -1.01 -7.66 -2.48
C LYS A 53 -1.68 -7.63 -1.11
N CYS A 54 -2.04 -6.45 -0.62
CA CYS A 54 -2.80 -6.36 0.62
C CYS A 54 -4.14 -7.08 0.49
N ILE A 55 -4.82 -6.85 -0.63
CA ILE A 55 -6.09 -7.53 -0.90
C ILE A 55 -5.88 -9.05 -0.95
N ASP A 56 -4.82 -9.48 -1.63
CA ASP A 56 -4.52 -10.91 -1.73
C ASP A 56 -4.25 -11.53 -0.36
N ILE A 57 -3.54 -10.82 0.49
CA ILE A 57 -3.27 -11.27 1.86
C ILE A 57 -4.58 -11.48 2.62
N LEU A 58 -5.50 -10.53 2.50
CA LEU A 58 -6.78 -10.64 3.18
C LEU A 58 -7.58 -11.85 2.69
N MET A 59 -7.54 -12.10 1.39
CA MET A 59 -8.24 -13.24 0.83
C MET A 59 -7.65 -14.56 1.31
N LYS A 60 -6.32 -14.66 1.31
CA LYS A 60 -5.67 -15.93 1.65
C LYS A 60 -5.56 -16.17 3.14
N ARG A 61 -5.20 -15.15 3.88
CA ARG A 61 -5.01 -15.31 5.32
C ARG A 61 -6.33 -15.35 6.07
N ASP A 62 -7.26 -14.48 5.69
CA ASP A 62 -8.50 -14.30 6.45
C ASP A 62 -9.70 -14.93 5.78
N GLY A 63 -9.51 -15.58 4.63
CA GLY A 63 -10.59 -16.32 3.98
C GLY A 63 -11.65 -15.45 3.34
N MET A 64 -11.34 -14.19 3.06
CA MET A 64 -12.31 -13.31 2.45
C MET A 64 -12.39 -13.54 0.95
N ASN A 65 -13.58 -13.34 0.38
CA ASN A 65 -13.66 -13.29 -1.07
C ASN A 65 -13.21 -11.90 -1.53
N LEU A 66 -13.11 -11.71 -2.84
CA LEU A 66 -12.56 -10.46 -3.37
C LEU A 66 -13.35 -9.24 -2.91
N LYS A 67 -14.66 -9.31 -2.98
CA LYS A 67 -15.49 -8.18 -2.59
C LYS A 67 -15.29 -7.84 -1.13
N GLU A 68 -15.28 -8.86 -0.28
CA GLU A 68 -15.08 -8.65 1.15
C GLU A 68 -13.72 -8.05 1.44
N ALA A 69 -12.69 -8.54 0.75
CA ALA A 69 -11.33 -8.04 0.98
C ALA A 69 -11.20 -6.59 0.56
N VAL A 70 -11.78 -6.22 -0.58
CA VAL A 70 -11.72 -4.84 -1.05
C VAL A 70 -12.46 -3.91 -0.08
N GLU A 71 -13.62 -4.31 0.38
CA GLU A 71 -14.39 -3.49 1.30
C GLU A 71 -13.68 -3.34 2.64
N TYR A 72 -13.12 -4.44 3.12
CA TYR A 72 -12.37 -4.40 4.37
C TYR A 72 -11.17 -3.48 4.26
N PHE A 73 -10.44 -3.61 3.15
CA PHE A 73 -9.25 -2.80 2.94
C PHE A 73 -9.61 -1.32 2.87
N ASP A 74 -10.64 -0.97 2.13
CA ASP A 74 -11.05 0.43 2.01
C ASP A 74 -11.40 1.03 3.36
N PHE A 75 -12.16 0.30 4.16
CA PHE A 75 -12.60 0.83 5.44
C PHE A 75 -11.51 0.85 6.49
N ASN A 76 -10.72 -0.22 6.57
CA ASN A 76 -9.83 -0.41 7.71
C ASN A 76 -8.39 -0.06 7.44
N CYS A 77 -8.02 0.10 6.19
CA CYS A 77 -6.64 0.40 5.84
C CYS A 77 -6.53 1.70 5.08
N LEU A 78 -7.22 1.79 3.95
CA LEU A 78 -7.05 2.95 3.08
C LEU A 78 -7.60 4.23 3.70
N GLU A 79 -8.75 4.15 4.35
CA GLU A 79 -9.36 5.33 4.91
C GLU A 79 -8.91 5.61 6.35
N ALA A 80 -8.10 4.75 6.92
CA ALA A 80 -7.63 4.93 8.28
C ALA A 80 -6.45 5.91 8.28
N TYR A 81 -6.73 7.15 8.63
CA TYR A 81 -5.69 8.16 8.69
C TYR A 81 -5.20 8.28 10.13
N VAL A 82 -3.91 8.12 10.33
CA VAL A 82 -3.32 8.15 11.67
C VAL A 82 -2.17 9.15 11.76
N GLY A 83 -2.23 10.22 10.99
CA GLY A 83 -1.24 11.28 11.07
C GLY A 83 -0.37 11.36 9.83
N ASP A 84 0.66 12.21 9.91
CA ASP A 84 1.50 12.50 8.76
C ASP A 84 2.28 11.28 8.27
N PHE A 85 2.52 10.32 9.15
CA PHE A 85 3.28 9.12 8.80
C PHE A 85 2.39 7.91 8.51
N THR A 86 1.10 8.16 8.27
CA THR A 86 0.17 7.09 7.96
C THR A 86 0.64 6.34 6.70
N PRO A 87 0.51 5.01 6.67
CA PRO A 87 0.98 4.26 5.50
C PRO A 87 0.29 4.68 4.22
N SER A 88 1.00 4.53 3.12
CA SER A 88 0.51 4.85 1.79
C SER A 88 0.33 3.56 1.00
N PHE A 89 -0.58 3.55 0.05
CA PHE A 89 -0.86 2.36 -0.73
C PHE A 89 -0.83 2.69 -2.21
N ILE A 90 -0.24 1.78 -3.00
CA ILE A 90 -0.16 1.93 -4.44
C ILE A 90 -0.92 0.79 -5.09
N PHE A 91 -1.81 1.11 -6.01
CA PHE A 91 -2.44 0.12 -6.84
C PHE A 91 -1.59 0.06 -8.11
N PRO A 92 -0.78 -0.99 -8.28
CA PRO A 92 0.26 -0.97 -9.32
C PRO A 92 -0.33 -1.01 -10.72
N PHE A 93 0.34 -0.31 -11.62
CA PHE A 93 0.00 -0.38 -13.03
C PHE A 93 0.53 -1.68 -13.60
N ASP A 94 -0.31 -2.41 -14.31
CA ASP A 94 0.06 -3.67 -14.94
C ASP A 94 0.35 -3.41 -16.40
N LYS A 95 1.57 -3.69 -16.84
CA LYS A 95 1.94 -3.50 -18.23
C LYS A 95 1.12 -4.38 -19.17
N GLU A 96 0.58 -5.45 -18.63
CA GLU A 96 -0.27 -6.34 -19.41
C GLU A 96 -1.71 -5.84 -19.46
N TYR A 97 -1.99 -4.72 -18.81
CA TYR A 97 -3.33 -4.19 -18.77
C TYR A 97 -3.83 -3.94 -20.18
N ASP A 98 -5.00 -4.50 -20.50
CA ASP A 98 -5.58 -4.40 -21.82
C ASP A 98 -6.43 -3.16 -21.90
N CYS A 99 -5.89 -2.12 -22.52
CA CYS A 99 -6.62 -0.86 -22.63
C CYS A 99 -7.91 -0.99 -23.44
N LEU A 100 -7.98 -2.04 -24.28
CA LEU A 100 -9.21 -2.25 -25.04
C LEU A 100 -10.34 -2.74 -24.16
N SER A 101 -10.03 -3.29 -23.01
CA SER A 101 -11.06 -3.76 -22.09
C SER A 101 -11.65 -2.59 -21.29
N VAL A 102 -11.06 -1.43 -21.38
CA VAL A 102 -11.55 -0.25 -20.67
C VAL A 102 -12.53 0.45 -21.58
N SER A 103 -13.78 0.55 -21.15
CA SER A 103 -14.78 1.19 -21.99
C SER A 103 -14.51 2.67 -22.06
N GLU A 104 -15.00 3.27 -23.14
CA GLU A 104 -14.84 4.70 -23.30
C GLU A 104 -15.49 5.47 -22.17
N GLY A 105 -16.57 4.95 -21.64
CA GLY A 105 -17.20 5.61 -20.54
C GLY A 105 -16.32 5.66 -19.31
N ASP A 106 -15.54 4.60 -19.08
CA ASP A 106 -14.64 4.60 -17.95
C ASP A 106 -13.52 5.57 -18.13
N LEU A 107 -13.04 5.72 -19.35
CA LEU A 107 -11.92 6.61 -19.59
C LEU A 107 -12.35 8.05 -19.60
N GLY A 108 -13.52 8.30 -20.09
CA GLY A 108 -13.95 9.65 -20.36
C GLY A 108 -14.07 10.46 -19.12
N GLU A 109 -14.22 9.78 -18.13
CA GLU A 109 -14.45 10.51 -16.98
C GLU A 109 -13.28 10.90 -16.31
N ASN A 110 -12.70 10.45 -16.54
CA ASN A 110 -11.83 10.68 -15.78
C ASN A 110 -10.96 11.60 -15.98
N ASP A 111 -11.31 11.71 -16.47
CA ASP A 111 -10.64 12.30 -16.70
C ASP A 111 -10.14 13.23 -16.24
N TYR A 112 -10.22 12.94 -15.97
CA TYR A 112 -9.90 13.48 -15.51
C TYR A 112 -9.35 14.20 -15.43
N GLN A 113 -9.18 14.38 -15.55
CA GLN A 113 -8.80 14.87 -15.65
C GLN A 113 -8.50 15.61 -15.54
N GLY A 114 -8.68 15.55 -15.65
CA GLY A 114 -8.42 16.03 -15.64
C GLY A 114 -8.13 16.24 -15.53
#